data_504e97fe1ec733168191b4c5d044f200
#
_entry.id   504e97fe1ec733168191b4c5d044f200
#
_cell.length_a   1.000
_cell.length_b   1.000
_cell.length_c   1.000
_cell.angle_alpha   90.00
_cell.angle_beta   90.00
_cell.angle_gamma   90.00
#
_symmetry.space_group_name_H-M   'P 1'
#
loop_
_entity.id
_entity.type
_entity.pdbx_description
1 polymer ?
#
loop_
_entity_poly.entity_id
_entity_poly.type
_entity_poly.pdbx_seq_one_letter_code
_entity_poly.pdbx_strand_id
1 'polypeptide(L)'
;MSSSLSDRSALVLDLGARYVRCGISGERAPRCVERWQVGDMLQKPLSAAEWRQYLYPKLHALCFDLLLVNPTRRRFVVCEDLLLPRVFRETLLNILFDVLKASAVTVVPSMMAVLYATTNHTALVVDCGWAETRLLPVFKGIPLPYLYETVSVGSRNCCEVIKRELNVYRDQPMDGSKLVTPITETMAEDILERACFAQQKDPLPNVVDAEFQTQDMQVSGNLRTAAVEQLLSGDDGTDGTSIVDGIIHVLKKAPLDIRAAMLENLLLVGGTAMIPGLAQRVVAEVREALRHDNEFASASDAVGRAQLVQTYFPRNMLAWVGGSIYAATDSARVSAISSQEYSSSKGTSIPDWLTVAEEEF
;
A
#
# COMPACT_ATOMS: atom_id res chain seq x y z
N MET A 1 2.38 40.61 -9.59
CA MET A 1 2.54 39.49 -10.51
C MET A 1 1.66 38.35 -9.97
N SER A 2 0.48 38.15 -10.54
CA SER A 2 -0.44 37.10 -10.14
C SER A 2 0.08 35.79 -10.72
N SER A 3 0.74 34.94 -9.87
CA SER A 3 0.94 33.56 -10.24
C SER A 3 -0.45 32.92 -10.37
N SER A 4 -0.79 32.44 -11.55
CA SER A 4 -2.07 31.81 -11.81
C SER A 4 -2.23 30.61 -10.87
N LEU A 5 -3.43 30.30 -10.43
CA LEU A 5 -3.72 29.14 -9.60
C LEU A 5 -3.21 27.83 -10.23
N SER A 6 -3.02 27.80 -11.57
CA SER A 6 -2.44 26.69 -12.33
C SER A 6 -0.99 26.37 -11.96
N ASP A 7 -0.22 27.38 -11.50
CA ASP A 7 1.19 27.20 -11.11
C ASP A 7 1.38 26.56 -9.72
N ARG A 8 0.32 26.47 -8.93
CA ARG A 8 0.38 25.96 -7.57
C ARG A 8 -0.04 24.50 -7.41
N SER A 9 -0.86 23.96 -8.32
CA SER A 9 -1.36 22.57 -8.22
C SER A 9 -0.47 21.58 -8.97
N ALA A 10 -0.01 20.55 -8.27
CA ALA A 10 0.74 19.43 -8.84
C ALA A 10 -0.19 18.29 -9.25
N LEU A 11 0.24 17.47 -10.21
CA LEU A 11 -0.35 16.17 -10.45
C LEU A 11 0.26 15.17 -9.45
N VAL A 12 -0.60 14.49 -8.70
CA VAL A 12 -0.18 13.51 -7.69
C VAL A 12 -0.43 12.11 -8.23
N LEU A 13 0.61 11.30 -8.26
CA LEU A 13 0.59 9.89 -8.65
C LEU A 13 0.97 9.05 -7.41
N ASP A 14 0.11 8.14 -7.01
CA ASP A 14 0.40 7.12 -6.00
C ASP A 14 0.52 5.76 -6.70
N LEU A 15 1.74 5.22 -6.68
CA LEU A 15 2.14 4.06 -7.46
C LEU A 15 2.04 2.79 -6.61
N GLY A 16 0.85 2.19 -6.54
CA GLY A 16 0.69 0.89 -5.92
C GLY A 16 1.02 -0.29 -6.86
N ALA A 17 1.20 -1.48 -6.31
CA ALA A 17 1.49 -2.69 -7.09
C ALA A 17 0.33 -3.09 -8.02
N ARG A 18 -0.91 -2.90 -7.58
CA ARG A 18 -2.12 -3.30 -8.31
C ARG A 18 -2.88 -2.12 -8.93
N TYR A 19 -2.90 -0.99 -8.25
CA TYR A 19 -3.62 0.22 -8.66
C TYR A 19 -2.70 1.42 -8.64
N VAL A 20 -2.86 2.31 -9.62
CA VAL A 20 -2.35 3.68 -9.58
C VAL A 20 -3.48 4.63 -9.25
N ARG A 21 -3.23 5.57 -8.34
CA ARG A 21 -4.16 6.64 -8.01
C ARG A 21 -3.60 7.95 -8.51
N CYS A 22 -4.41 8.72 -9.20
CA CYS A 22 -3.96 10.03 -9.67
C CYS A 22 -5.02 11.11 -9.52
N GLY A 23 -4.57 12.34 -9.42
CA GLY A 23 -5.42 13.52 -9.24
C GLY A 23 -4.60 14.80 -9.10
N ILE A 24 -5.26 15.86 -8.67
CA ILE A 24 -4.67 17.18 -8.53
C ILE A 24 -4.45 17.49 -7.05
N SER A 25 -3.27 18.00 -6.68
CA SER A 25 -2.96 18.37 -5.30
C SER A 25 -3.93 19.42 -4.76
N GLY A 26 -4.30 19.25 -3.47
CA GLY A 26 -5.30 20.07 -2.79
C GLY A 26 -6.72 19.49 -2.84
N GLU A 27 -6.95 18.42 -3.59
CA GLU A 27 -8.21 17.67 -3.55
C GLU A 27 -8.24 16.66 -2.42
N ARG A 28 -9.45 16.29 -1.99
CA ARG A 28 -9.66 15.38 -0.85
C ARG A 28 -9.51 13.90 -1.21
N ALA A 29 -9.57 13.58 -2.51
CA ALA A 29 -9.46 12.22 -3.02
C ALA A 29 -8.83 12.24 -4.42
N PRO A 30 -8.21 11.12 -4.87
CA PRO A 30 -7.76 10.99 -6.24
C PRO A 30 -8.95 11.08 -7.20
N ARG A 31 -8.75 11.68 -8.37
CA ARG A 31 -9.79 11.77 -9.42
C ARG A 31 -10.00 10.44 -10.12
N CYS A 32 -8.96 9.64 -10.24
CA CYS A 32 -9.05 8.32 -10.81
C CYS A 32 -8.18 7.30 -10.07
N VAL A 33 -8.65 6.07 -10.08
CA VAL A 33 -7.98 4.88 -9.56
C VAL A 33 -8.01 3.85 -10.67
N GLU A 34 -6.84 3.56 -11.24
CA GLU A 34 -6.72 2.67 -12.38
C GLU A 34 -5.94 1.41 -12.04
N ARG A 35 -6.42 0.28 -12.57
CA ARG A 35 -5.72 -0.99 -12.46
C ARG A 35 -4.52 -1.02 -13.39
N TRP A 36 -3.32 -1.14 -12.86
CA TRP A 36 -2.15 -1.10 -13.69
C TRP A 36 -1.18 -2.30 -13.57
N GLN A 37 -1.37 -3.16 -12.62
CA GLN A 37 -0.70 -4.48 -12.54
C GLN A 37 0.85 -4.45 -12.58
N VAL A 38 1.46 -3.40 -12.06
CA VAL A 38 2.93 -3.26 -12.02
C VAL A 38 3.56 -4.34 -11.12
N GLY A 39 2.88 -4.74 -10.05
CA GLY A 39 3.38 -5.73 -9.10
C GLY A 39 3.78 -7.05 -9.74
N ASP A 40 3.04 -7.51 -10.74
CA ASP A 40 3.34 -8.76 -11.45
C ASP A 40 4.57 -8.62 -12.36
N MET A 41 4.80 -7.40 -12.86
CA MET A 41 5.95 -7.08 -13.71
C MET A 41 7.23 -6.84 -12.90
N LEU A 42 7.11 -6.32 -11.66
CA LEU A 42 8.24 -6.10 -10.77
C LEU A 42 8.95 -7.40 -10.35
N GLN A 43 8.27 -8.53 -10.50
CA GLN A 43 8.87 -9.85 -10.22
C GLN A 43 9.83 -10.33 -11.35
N LYS A 44 9.92 -9.59 -12.46
CA LYS A 44 10.76 -9.92 -13.60
C LYS A 44 11.81 -8.84 -13.83
N PRO A 45 13.05 -9.23 -14.21
CA PRO A 45 14.07 -8.25 -14.58
C PRO A 45 13.73 -7.66 -15.96
N LEU A 46 12.99 -6.55 -15.99
CA LEU A 46 12.62 -5.88 -17.23
C LEU A 46 13.64 -4.79 -17.57
N SER A 47 13.91 -4.64 -18.88
CA SER A 47 14.71 -3.57 -19.44
C SER A 47 13.97 -2.22 -19.44
N ALA A 48 14.71 -1.12 -19.59
CA ALA A 48 14.11 0.21 -19.71
C ALA A 48 13.15 0.33 -20.92
N ALA A 49 13.42 -0.40 -22.01
CA ALA A 49 12.53 -0.40 -23.18
C ALA A 49 11.18 -1.05 -22.89
N GLU A 50 11.20 -2.21 -22.21
CA GLU A 50 9.98 -2.92 -21.78
C GLU A 50 9.18 -2.08 -20.77
N TRP A 51 9.85 -1.49 -19.79
CA TRP A 51 9.19 -0.56 -18.85
C TRP A 51 8.58 0.64 -19.58
N ARG A 52 9.28 1.22 -20.55
CA ARG A 52 8.76 2.33 -21.34
C ARG A 52 7.53 1.94 -22.16
N GLN A 53 7.58 0.79 -22.81
CA GLN A 53 6.44 0.24 -23.57
C GLN A 53 5.21 0.04 -22.69
N TYR A 54 5.41 -0.33 -21.44
CA TYR A 54 4.33 -0.54 -20.49
C TYR A 54 3.82 0.78 -19.88
N LEU A 55 4.72 1.62 -19.36
CA LEU A 55 4.37 2.82 -18.59
C LEU A 55 3.83 3.96 -19.46
N TYR A 56 4.43 4.17 -20.64
CA TYR A 56 4.09 5.33 -21.46
C TYR A 56 2.61 5.40 -21.82
N PRO A 57 1.98 4.39 -22.42
CA PRO A 57 0.56 4.47 -22.79
C PRO A 57 -0.35 4.68 -21.57
N LYS A 58 -0.01 4.08 -20.43
CA LYS A 58 -0.79 4.23 -19.20
C LYS A 58 -0.69 5.65 -18.64
N LEU A 59 0.52 6.20 -18.52
CA LEU A 59 0.72 7.59 -18.05
C LEU A 59 0.10 8.63 -18.99
N HIS A 60 0.17 8.36 -20.30
CA HIS A 60 -0.50 9.19 -21.29
C HIS A 60 -2.03 9.18 -21.08
N ALA A 61 -2.63 7.99 -21.00
CA ALA A 61 -4.07 7.85 -20.76
C ALA A 61 -4.49 8.47 -19.41
N LEU A 62 -3.71 8.29 -18.34
CA LEU A 62 -3.97 8.95 -17.05
C LEU A 62 -4.08 10.48 -17.20
N CYS A 63 -3.18 11.11 -17.95
CA CYS A 63 -3.18 12.57 -18.10
C CYS A 63 -4.27 13.06 -19.06
N PHE A 64 -4.37 12.46 -20.25
CA PHE A 64 -5.16 13.02 -21.36
C PHE A 64 -6.59 12.46 -21.42
N ASP A 65 -6.80 11.20 -21.07
CA ASP A 65 -8.11 10.54 -21.20
C ASP A 65 -8.90 10.54 -19.89
N LEU A 66 -8.20 10.39 -18.74
CA LEU A 66 -8.86 10.29 -17.45
C LEU A 66 -8.86 11.60 -16.66
N LEU A 67 -7.71 12.22 -16.47
CA LEU A 67 -7.64 13.51 -15.77
C LEU A 67 -8.05 14.69 -16.66
N LEU A 68 -8.02 14.53 -17.98
CA LEU A 68 -8.27 15.57 -18.97
C LEU A 68 -7.39 16.81 -18.74
N VAL A 69 -6.12 16.58 -18.42
CA VAL A 69 -5.16 17.61 -18.04
C VAL A 69 -3.96 17.56 -18.97
N ASN A 70 -3.54 18.71 -19.51
CA ASN A 70 -2.26 18.83 -20.19
C ASN A 70 -1.13 18.82 -19.15
N PRO A 71 -0.23 17.80 -19.14
CA PRO A 71 0.86 17.68 -18.18
C PRO A 71 2.03 18.63 -18.43
N THR A 72 2.09 19.23 -19.62
CA THR A 72 3.19 20.11 -20.04
C THR A 72 3.35 21.28 -19.06
N ARG A 73 4.58 21.47 -18.56
CA ARG A 73 4.96 22.48 -17.57
C ARG A 73 4.24 22.36 -16.22
N ARG A 74 3.61 21.23 -15.93
CA ARG A 74 3.08 20.96 -14.59
C ARG A 74 4.12 20.29 -13.71
N ARG A 75 3.98 20.49 -12.40
CA ARG A 75 4.72 19.72 -11.40
C ARG A 75 4.03 18.39 -11.19
N PHE A 76 4.84 17.36 -10.90
CA PHE A 76 4.36 16.06 -10.43
C PHE A 76 4.84 15.81 -9.01
N VAL A 77 4.02 15.11 -8.22
CA VAL A 77 4.41 14.47 -6.98
C VAL A 77 4.14 12.98 -7.14
N VAL A 78 5.18 12.20 -7.00
CA VAL A 78 5.13 10.74 -7.16
C VAL A 78 5.32 10.11 -5.79
N CYS A 79 4.27 9.46 -5.28
CA CYS A 79 4.36 8.59 -4.12
C CYS A 79 4.79 7.20 -4.61
N GLU A 80 5.97 6.76 -4.22
CA GLU A 80 6.56 5.50 -4.67
C GLU A 80 6.94 4.58 -3.51
N ASP A 81 7.14 3.31 -3.81
CA ASP A 81 7.70 2.36 -2.89
C ASP A 81 9.20 2.58 -2.69
N LEU A 82 9.69 2.31 -1.49
CA LEU A 82 11.12 2.42 -1.13
C LEU A 82 12.03 1.53 -1.99
N LEU A 83 11.54 0.35 -2.36
CA LEU A 83 12.34 -0.68 -3.04
C LEU A 83 12.02 -0.81 -4.54
N LEU A 84 11.45 0.21 -5.17
CA LEU A 84 11.24 0.16 -6.62
C LEU A 84 12.56 0.03 -7.38
N PRO A 85 12.64 -0.87 -8.39
CA PRO A 85 13.84 -1.03 -9.20
C PRO A 85 14.28 0.29 -9.82
N ARG A 86 15.58 0.57 -9.78
CA ARG A 86 16.16 1.79 -10.32
C ARG A 86 15.78 2.03 -11.80
N VAL A 87 15.81 0.97 -12.61
CA VAL A 87 15.43 1.03 -14.03
C VAL A 87 13.98 1.48 -14.21
N PHE A 88 13.06 1.03 -13.34
CA PHE A 88 11.67 1.50 -13.35
C PHE A 88 11.59 3.00 -13.06
N ARG A 89 12.24 3.47 -12.00
CA ARG A 89 12.25 4.87 -11.55
C ARG A 89 12.85 5.78 -12.61
N GLU A 90 14.00 5.40 -13.19
CA GLU A 90 14.64 6.13 -14.27
C GLU A 90 13.72 6.23 -15.51
N THR A 91 13.07 5.14 -15.88
CA THR A 91 12.14 5.12 -17.02
C THR A 91 10.91 6.00 -16.76
N LEU A 92 10.36 5.95 -15.56
CA LEU A 92 9.24 6.79 -15.15
C LEU A 92 9.61 8.27 -15.27
N LEU A 93 10.73 8.70 -14.70
CA LEU A 93 11.19 10.09 -14.77
C LEU A 93 11.48 10.53 -16.20
N ASN A 94 12.07 9.65 -17.02
CA ASN A 94 12.27 9.92 -18.43
C ASN A 94 10.93 10.20 -19.16
N ILE A 95 9.89 9.41 -18.89
CA ILE A 95 8.57 9.66 -19.47
C ILE A 95 7.99 10.98 -18.97
N LEU A 96 8.08 11.27 -17.67
CA LEU A 96 7.55 12.51 -17.10
C LEU A 96 8.25 13.76 -17.68
N PHE A 97 9.59 13.76 -17.76
CA PHE A 97 10.35 14.91 -18.24
C PHE A 97 10.42 15.02 -19.75
N ASP A 98 10.81 13.93 -20.44
CA ASP A 98 11.11 13.99 -21.88
C ASP A 98 9.88 13.86 -22.75
N VAL A 99 8.84 13.17 -22.29
CA VAL A 99 7.63 12.94 -23.07
C VAL A 99 6.51 13.87 -22.62
N LEU A 100 6.15 13.84 -21.34
CA LEU A 100 5.05 14.62 -20.79
C LEU A 100 5.45 16.08 -20.48
N LYS A 101 6.75 16.41 -20.60
CA LYS A 101 7.29 17.77 -20.44
C LYS A 101 6.94 18.39 -19.07
N ALA A 102 7.05 17.58 -18.02
CA ALA A 102 6.92 18.07 -16.65
C ALA A 102 7.91 19.22 -16.36
N SER A 103 7.50 20.20 -15.57
CA SER A 103 8.39 21.29 -15.13
C SER A 103 9.30 20.86 -13.99
N ALA A 104 8.77 20.04 -13.08
CA ALA A 104 9.50 19.48 -11.97
C ALA A 104 8.80 18.21 -11.47
N VAL A 105 9.56 17.29 -10.86
CA VAL A 105 9.05 16.07 -10.25
C VAL A 105 9.58 15.97 -8.83
N THR A 106 8.68 15.83 -7.87
CA THR A 106 9.01 15.51 -6.48
C THR A 106 8.68 14.05 -6.25
N VAL A 107 9.62 13.30 -5.72
CA VAL A 107 9.41 11.90 -5.37
C VAL A 107 9.36 11.80 -3.85
N VAL A 108 8.40 11.03 -3.32
CA VAL A 108 8.23 10.81 -1.89
C VAL A 108 7.90 9.35 -1.62
N PRO A 109 8.53 8.71 -0.61
CA PRO A 109 8.12 7.36 -0.23
C PRO A 109 6.66 7.32 0.20
N SER A 110 5.87 6.39 -0.33
CA SER A 110 4.44 6.25 -0.01
C SER A 110 4.20 6.09 1.49
N MET A 111 5.07 5.33 2.17
CA MET A 111 4.98 5.10 3.61
C MET A 111 5.32 6.35 4.45
N MET A 112 6.04 7.31 3.89
CA MET A 112 6.25 8.64 4.50
C MET A 112 5.09 9.58 4.16
N ALA A 113 4.60 9.51 2.92
CA ALA A 113 3.49 10.34 2.48
C ALA A 113 2.25 10.15 3.36
N VAL A 114 1.93 8.92 3.80
CA VAL A 114 0.75 8.65 4.65
C VAL A 114 0.74 9.45 5.95
N LEU A 115 1.89 9.82 6.50
CA LEU A 115 2.00 10.58 7.74
C LEU A 115 1.51 12.02 7.58
N TYR A 116 1.65 12.61 6.39
CA TYR A 116 1.10 13.96 6.12
C TYR A 116 -0.44 13.97 6.13
N ALA A 117 -1.07 12.80 5.95
CA ALA A 117 -2.53 12.66 6.03
C ALA A 117 -3.01 12.34 7.46
N THR A 118 -2.11 12.27 8.42
CA THR A 118 -2.39 12.05 9.84
C THR A 118 -1.83 13.20 10.67
N THR A 119 -2.15 13.21 11.96
CA THR A 119 -1.53 14.16 12.91
C THR A 119 -0.30 13.59 13.62
N ASN A 120 0.10 12.37 13.25
CA ASN A 120 1.16 11.64 13.93
C ASN A 120 2.49 11.83 13.20
N HIS A 121 3.54 12.14 13.96
CA HIS A 121 4.93 12.17 13.47
C HIS A 121 5.70 10.91 13.87
N THR A 122 5.10 10.03 14.66
CA THR A 122 5.67 8.76 15.11
C THR A 122 4.65 7.67 14.85
N ALA A 123 5.02 6.64 14.12
CA ALA A 123 4.16 5.49 13.84
C ALA A 123 4.98 4.28 13.37
N LEU A 124 4.48 3.08 13.62
CA LEU A 124 4.82 1.92 12.82
C LEU A 124 3.84 1.88 11.65
N VAL A 125 4.32 2.28 10.47
CA VAL A 125 3.54 2.23 9.23
C VAL A 125 3.53 0.79 8.73
N VAL A 126 2.34 0.23 8.53
CA VAL A 126 2.10 -1.13 8.03
C VAL A 126 1.30 -1.02 6.75
N ASP A 127 1.99 -1.09 5.61
CA ASP A 127 1.37 -1.00 4.29
C ASP A 127 0.97 -2.40 3.81
N CYS A 128 -0.30 -2.72 4.00
CA CYS A 128 -0.91 -3.98 3.59
C CYS A 128 -1.26 -3.90 2.09
N GLY A 129 -0.33 -4.36 1.25
CA GLY A 129 -0.41 -4.29 -0.20
C GLY A 129 -1.09 -5.51 -0.86
N TRP A 130 -0.94 -5.60 -2.19
CA TRP A 130 -1.44 -6.71 -3.00
C TRP A 130 -0.62 -7.99 -2.81
N ALA A 131 0.70 -7.91 -3.02
CA ALA A 131 1.59 -9.07 -3.00
C ALA A 131 2.28 -9.28 -1.64
N GLU A 132 2.46 -8.21 -0.89
CA GLU A 132 3.23 -8.20 0.36
C GLU A 132 2.72 -7.12 1.30
N THR A 133 3.08 -7.25 2.57
CA THR A 133 2.91 -6.21 3.59
C THR A 133 4.29 -5.68 3.97
N ARG A 134 4.43 -4.37 4.01
CA ARG A 134 5.66 -3.65 4.31
C ARG A 134 5.53 -2.91 5.61
N LEU A 135 6.59 -2.89 6.38
CA LEU A 135 6.63 -2.28 7.69
C LEU A 135 7.78 -1.29 7.77
N LEU A 136 7.49 -0.04 8.11
CA LEU A 136 8.47 1.02 8.28
C LEU A 136 8.20 1.76 9.59
N PRO A 137 9.07 1.64 10.59
CA PRO A 137 9.05 2.53 11.73
C PRO A 137 9.46 3.95 11.34
N VAL A 138 8.68 4.93 11.81
CA VAL A 138 8.99 6.36 11.68
C VAL A 138 8.95 6.97 13.08
N PHE A 139 10.02 7.60 13.50
CA PHE A 139 10.11 8.23 14.82
C PHE A 139 10.38 9.73 14.69
N LYS A 140 9.45 10.54 15.21
CA LYS A 140 9.51 12.02 15.13
C LYS A 140 9.69 12.56 13.70
N GLY A 141 9.05 11.90 12.72
CA GLY A 141 9.14 12.28 11.31
C GLY A 141 10.35 11.71 10.56
N ILE A 142 11.24 11.00 11.25
CA ILE A 142 12.43 10.38 10.66
C ILE A 142 12.13 8.90 10.40
N PRO A 143 12.22 8.41 9.14
CA PRO A 143 12.10 6.99 8.85
C PRO A 143 13.32 6.23 9.39
N LEU A 144 13.11 4.99 9.82
CA LEU A 144 14.15 4.09 10.31
C LEU A 144 14.32 2.92 9.32
N PRO A 145 14.96 3.11 8.16
CA PRO A 145 15.02 2.12 7.08
C PRO A 145 15.80 0.86 7.46
N TYR A 146 16.72 0.92 8.43
CA TYR A 146 17.40 -0.26 8.96
C TYR A 146 16.45 -1.23 9.71
N LEU A 147 15.24 -0.77 10.05
CA LEU A 147 14.17 -1.57 10.63
C LEU A 147 13.06 -1.90 9.60
N TYR A 148 13.23 -1.48 8.34
CA TYR A 148 12.29 -1.82 7.29
C TYR A 148 12.19 -3.34 7.13
N GLU A 149 10.96 -3.84 7.07
CA GLU A 149 10.68 -5.26 6.95
C GLU A 149 9.58 -5.49 5.93
N THR A 150 9.61 -6.65 5.28
CA THR A 150 8.56 -7.10 4.38
C THR A 150 8.14 -8.51 4.74
N VAL A 151 6.84 -8.76 4.70
CA VAL A 151 6.27 -10.11 4.81
C VAL A 151 5.51 -10.43 3.53
N SER A 152 5.69 -11.64 3.01
CA SER A 152 5.12 -12.10 1.73
C SER A 152 3.61 -12.39 1.83
N VAL A 153 2.87 -11.49 2.48
CA VAL A 153 1.45 -11.61 2.78
C VAL A 153 0.72 -10.37 2.29
N GLY A 154 -0.28 -10.57 1.42
CA GLY A 154 -1.12 -9.51 0.87
C GLY A 154 -2.48 -10.04 0.39
N SER A 155 -3.30 -9.18 -0.19
CA SER A 155 -4.63 -9.58 -0.66
C SER A 155 -4.59 -10.61 -1.80
N ARG A 156 -3.45 -10.77 -2.50
CA ARG A 156 -3.24 -11.86 -3.45
C ARG A 156 -3.42 -13.24 -2.81
N ASN A 157 -2.87 -13.46 -1.60
CA ASN A 157 -3.02 -14.73 -0.86
C ASN A 157 -4.50 -15.02 -0.57
N CYS A 158 -5.27 -14.00 -0.17
CA CYS A 158 -6.72 -14.14 0.01
C CYS A 158 -7.42 -14.55 -1.29
N CYS A 159 -7.07 -13.91 -2.41
CA CYS A 159 -7.64 -14.24 -3.73
C CYS A 159 -7.27 -15.65 -4.19
N GLU A 160 -6.07 -16.13 -3.88
CA GLU A 160 -5.63 -17.50 -4.19
C GLU A 160 -6.46 -18.53 -3.41
N VAL A 161 -6.74 -18.29 -2.13
CA VAL A 161 -7.65 -19.13 -1.33
C VAL A 161 -9.04 -19.15 -1.94
N ILE A 162 -9.61 -17.98 -2.25
CA ILE A 162 -10.93 -17.87 -2.87
C ILE A 162 -10.99 -18.67 -4.18
N LYS A 163 -10.00 -18.49 -5.04
CA LYS A 163 -9.90 -19.21 -6.33
C LYS A 163 -9.80 -20.71 -6.13
N ARG A 164 -8.95 -21.15 -5.22
CA ARG A 164 -8.74 -22.57 -4.93
C ARG A 164 -10.04 -23.22 -4.45
N GLU A 165 -10.66 -22.69 -3.42
CA GLU A 165 -11.86 -23.26 -2.81
C GLU A 165 -13.06 -23.25 -3.78
N LEU A 166 -13.30 -22.16 -4.48
CA LEU A 166 -14.41 -22.08 -5.44
C LEU A 166 -14.19 -22.94 -6.69
N ASN A 167 -12.96 -23.14 -7.14
CA ASN A 167 -12.68 -24.06 -8.25
C ASN A 167 -12.86 -25.54 -7.81
N VAL A 168 -12.50 -25.90 -6.57
CA VAL A 168 -12.80 -27.25 -6.02
C VAL A 168 -14.31 -27.46 -5.96
N TYR A 169 -15.07 -26.49 -5.47
CA TYR A 169 -16.55 -26.57 -5.43
C TYR A 169 -17.17 -26.70 -6.83
N ARG A 170 -16.63 -25.99 -7.82
CA ARG A 170 -17.05 -26.10 -9.23
C ARG A 170 -16.87 -27.50 -9.78
N ASP A 171 -15.72 -28.12 -9.49
CA ASP A 171 -15.37 -29.45 -10.04
C ASP A 171 -16.12 -30.58 -9.33
N GLN A 172 -16.60 -30.36 -8.09
CA GLN A 172 -17.39 -31.29 -7.28
C GLN A 172 -18.62 -30.60 -6.63
N PRO A 173 -19.60 -30.15 -7.42
CA PRO A 173 -20.75 -29.44 -6.88
C PRO A 173 -21.61 -30.36 -6.02
N MET A 174 -21.86 -29.98 -4.76
CA MET A 174 -22.74 -30.74 -3.85
C MET A 174 -24.23 -30.70 -4.26
N ASP A 175 -24.63 -29.71 -5.04
CA ASP A 175 -26.02 -29.44 -5.45
C ASP A 175 -26.30 -29.67 -6.93
N GLY A 176 -25.32 -30.17 -7.69
CA GLY A 176 -25.47 -30.42 -9.14
C GLY A 176 -25.40 -29.17 -10.02
N SER A 177 -25.19 -27.98 -9.44
CA SER A 177 -24.99 -26.75 -10.19
C SER A 177 -23.57 -26.71 -10.77
N LYS A 178 -23.40 -26.60 -12.09
CA LYS A 178 -22.09 -26.45 -12.75
C LYS A 178 -21.81 -24.96 -12.95
N LEU A 179 -20.85 -24.42 -12.21
CA LEU A 179 -20.16 -23.20 -12.63
C LEU A 179 -19.41 -23.46 -13.94
N VAL A 180 -19.81 -22.79 -15.01
CA VAL A 180 -19.32 -23.07 -16.37
C VAL A 180 -17.93 -22.51 -16.61
N THR A 181 -17.54 -21.43 -15.88
CA THR A 181 -16.28 -20.72 -16.09
C THR A 181 -15.35 -20.80 -14.86
N PRO A 182 -14.02 -20.91 -15.08
CA PRO A 182 -13.06 -20.84 -13.98
C PRO A 182 -13.13 -19.50 -13.26
N ILE A 183 -12.91 -19.52 -11.97
CA ILE A 183 -12.82 -18.27 -11.16
C ILE A 183 -11.57 -17.50 -11.58
N THR A 184 -11.79 -16.33 -12.16
CA THR A 184 -10.71 -15.42 -12.54
C THR A 184 -10.18 -14.65 -11.32
N GLU A 185 -9.00 -14.07 -11.46
CA GLU A 185 -8.43 -13.20 -10.41
C GLU A 185 -9.33 -12.00 -10.11
N THR A 186 -9.91 -11.39 -11.15
CA THR A 186 -10.87 -10.29 -11.01
C THR A 186 -12.12 -10.67 -10.23
N MET A 187 -12.64 -11.87 -10.44
CA MET A 187 -13.77 -12.39 -9.68
C MET A 187 -13.41 -12.62 -8.21
N ALA A 188 -12.23 -13.18 -7.96
CA ALA A 188 -11.74 -13.38 -6.60
C ALA A 188 -11.52 -12.05 -5.86
N GLU A 189 -11.00 -11.02 -6.55
CA GLU A 189 -10.89 -9.67 -5.98
C GLU A 189 -12.26 -9.06 -5.66
N ASP A 190 -13.24 -9.17 -6.56
CA ASP A 190 -14.60 -8.67 -6.32
C ASP A 190 -15.25 -9.35 -5.10
N ILE A 191 -15.04 -10.67 -4.96
CA ILE A 191 -15.50 -11.42 -3.79
C ILE A 191 -14.79 -10.95 -2.52
N LEU A 192 -13.46 -10.78 -2.58
CA LEU A 192 -12.68 -10.30 -1.44
C LEU A 192 -13.15 -8.93 -0.97
N GLU A 193 -13.33 -7.99 -1.89
CA GLU A 193 -13.72 -6.60 -1.59
C GLU A 193 -15.15 -6.49 -1.05
N ARG A 194 -16.08 -7.28 -1.57
CA ARG A 194 -17.52 -7.15 -1.27
C ARG A 194 -18.02 -8.12 -0.22
N ALA A 195 -17.39 -9.27 -0.07
CA ALA A 195 -17.91 -10.35 0.75
C ALA A 195 -17.03 -10.69 1.97
N CYS A 196 -15.71 -10.58 1.87
CA CYS A 196 -14.80 -11.07 2.90
C CYS A 196 -14.60 -10.07 4.04
N PHE A 197 -14.31 -10.59 5.21
CA PHE A 197 -14.03 -9.80 6.43
C PHE A 197 -13.18 -10.60 7.42
N ALA A 198 -12.45 -9.90 8.27
CA ALA A 198 -11.73 -10.51 9.39
C ALA A 198 -12.70 -10.78 10.55
N GLN A 199 -12.82 -12.03 10.94
CA GLN A 199 -13.64 -12.45 12.07
C GLN A 199 -12.99 -12.01 13.38
N GLN A 200 -13.78 -11.52 14.33
CA GLN A 200 -13.31 -11.27 15.70
C GLN A 200 -13.00 -12.61 16.42
N LYS A 201 -12.08 -12.62 17.39
CA LYS A 201 -11.74 -13.83 18.17
C LYS A 201 -12.93 -14.43 18.91
N ASP A 202 -13.84 -13.57 19.40
CA ASP A 202 -15.09 -13.96 20.03
C ASP A 202 -16.25 -13.65 19.07
N PRO A 203 -16.53 -14.53 18.10
CA PRO A 203 -17.58 -14.29 17.13
C PRO A 203 -18.95 -14.28 17.80
N LEU A 204 -19.78 -13.31 17.46
CA LEU A 204 -21.19 -13.37 17.78
C LEU A 204 -21.77 -14.64 17.10
N PRO A 205 -22.49 -15.51 17.84
CA PRO A 205 -23.12 -16.67 17.24
C PRO A 205 -24.03 -16.21 16.09
N ASN A 206 -23.92 -16.88 14.92
CA ASN A 206 -24.69 -16.68 13.71
C ASN A 206 -24.15 -15.67 12.65
N VAL A 207 -23.00 -15.03 12.84
CA VAL A 207 -22.45 -14.15 11.79
C VAL A 207 -21.67 -14.95 10.72
N VAL A 208 -21.15 -16.10 11.05
CA VAL A 208 -20.25 -16.91 10.18
C VAL A 208 -21.01 -17.65 9.08
N ASP A 209 -22.26 -18.05 9.33
CA ASP A 209 -23.04 -18.89 8.43
C ASP A 209 -23.80 -18.10 7.33
N ALA A 210 -23.69 -16.76 7.34
CA ALA A 210 -24.35 -15.96 6.32
C ALA A 210 -23.65 -16.11 4.97
N GLU A 211 -24.36 -16.70 4.01
CA GLU A 211 -23.89 -16.83 2.63
C GLU A 211 -23.94 -15.48 1.91
N PHE A 212 -23.00 -15.26 1.02
CA PHE A 212 -23.01 -14.12 0.13
C PHE A 212 -23.34 -14.57 -1.29
N GLN A 213 -24.37 -14.01 -1.85
CA GLN A 213 -24.81 -14.34 -3.20
C GLN A 213 -24.33 -13.28 -4.19
N THR A 214 -23.58 -13.69 -5.19
CA THR A 214 -23.33 -12.90 -6.40
C THR A 214 -24.37 -13.27 -7.45
N GLN A 215 -24.37 -12.57 -8.60
CA GLN A 215 -25.30 -12.88 -9.70
C GLN A 215 -25.19 -14.33 -10.20
N ASP A 216 -24.00 -14.93 -10.09
CA ASP A 216 -23.66 -16.21 -10.69
C ASP A 216 -23.20 -17.29 -9.69
N MET A 217 -23.06 -16.95 -8.39
CA MET A 217 -22.51 -17.91 -7.43
C MET A 217 -22.82 -17.56 -5.98
N GLN A 218 -22.86 -18.59 -5.15
CA GLN A 218 -23.00 -18.50 -3.70
C GLN A 218 -21.64 -18.72 -3.02
N VAL A 219 -21.29 -17.80 -2.14
CA VAL A 219 -20.04 -17.86 -1.35
C VAL A 219 -20.39 -18.22 0.08
N SER A 220 -19.85 -19.33 0.57
CA SER A 220 -20.11 -19.79 1.94
C SER A 220 -19.55 -18.81 3.00
N GLY A 221 -20.21 -18.75 4.15
CA GLY A 221 -19.76 -17.91 5.27
C GLY A 221 -18.34 -18.23 5.72
N ASN A 222 -17.98 -19.51 5.75
CA ASN A 222 -16.64 -19.95 6.11
C ASN A 222 -15.56 -19.46 5.15
N LEU A 223 -15.80 -19.47 3.84
CA LEU A 223 -14.82 -19.00 2.86
C LEU A 223 -14.55 -17.50 3.01
N ARG A 224 -15.57 -16.71 3.35
CA ARG A 224 -15.47 -15.25 3.53
C ARG A 224 -14.47 -14.84 4.61
N THR A 225 -14.35 -15.65 5.65
CA THR A 225 -13.42 -15.42 6.77
C THR A 225 -12.10 -16.16 6.57
N ALA A 226 -12.13 -17.43 6.12
CA ALA A 226 -10.94 -18.25 5.93
C ALA A 226 -9.95 -17.62 4.94
N ALA A 227 -10.43 -16.94 3.89
CA ALA A 227 -9.57 -16.22 2.96
C ALA A 227 -8.76 -15.11 3.64
N VAL A 228 -9.33 -14.43 4.64
CA VAL A 228 -8.68 -13.34 5.35
C VAL A 228 -7.76 -13.83 6.47
N GLU A 229 -8.01 -15.01 7.05
CA GLU A 229 -7.15 -15.61 8.09
C GLU A 229 -5.73 -15.86 7.58
N GLN A 230 -5.51 -16.02 6.26
CA GLN A 230 -4.17 -16.12 5.67
C GLN A 230 -3.27 -14.92 6.00
N LEU A 231 -3.86 -13.75 6.19
CA LEU A 231 -3.12 -12.54 6.53
C LEU A 231 -2.62 -12.52 7.98
N LEU A 232 -3.26 -13.32 8.84
CA LEU A 232 -3.08 -13.30 10.30
C LEU A 232 -2.35 -14.54 10.83
N SER A 233 -2.50 -15.70 10.19
CA SER A 233 -1.89 -16.94 10.63
C SER A 233 -0.65 -17.34 9.84
N GLY A 234 -0.47 -16.78 8.64
CA GLY A 234 0.48 -17.28 7.67
C GLY A 234 0.09 -18.67 7.15
N ASP A 235 0.68 -19.10 6.06
CA ASP A 235 0.56 -20.45 5.51
C ASP A 235 1.87 -20.88 4.83
N ASP A 236 1.90 -22.09 4.24
CA ASP A 236 3.05 -22.61 3.52
C ASP A 236 3.47 -21.71 2.33
N GLY A 237 2.53 -20.94 1.76
CA GLY A 237 2.78 -19.98 0.67
C GLY A 237 3.36 -18.65 1.14
N THR A 238 3.39 -18.40 2.45
CA THR A 238 3.90 -17.17 3.08
C THR A 238 5.14 -17.42 3.94
N ASP A 239 5.82 -18.54 3.77
CA ASP A 239 6.91 -19.01 4.65
C ASP A 239 6.48 -19.07 6.13
N GLY A 240 5.18 -19.28 6.38
CA GLY A 240 4.59 -19.30 7.71
C GLY A 240 4.55 -17.94 8.42
N THR A 241 4.83 -16.84 7.73
CA THR A 241 4.82 -15.49 8.34
C THR A 241 3.48 -14.78 8.12
N SER A 242 3.08 -13.97 9.08
CA SER A 242 1.86 -13.18 9.07
C SER A 242 2.15 -11.67 9.21
N ILE A 243 1.13 -10.84 9.02
CA ILE A 243 1.22 -9.40 9.33
C ILE A 243 1.63 -9.19 10.79
N VAL A 244 1.10 -10.01 11.69
CA VAL A 244 1.38 -9.94 13.13
C VAL A 244 2.85 -10.28 13.42
N ASP A 245 3.37 -11.36 12.82
CA ASP A 245 4.76 -11.75 12.97
C ASP A 245 5.72 -10.65 12.49
N GLY A 246 5.41 -10.01 11.36
CA GLY A 246 6.16 -8.86 10.87
C GLY A 246 6.19 -7.71 11.87
N ILE A 247 5.04 -7.35 12.45
CA ILE A 247 4.97 -6.30 13.48
C ILE A 247 5.82 -6.66 14.71
N ILE A 248 5.67 -7.88 15.23
CA ILE A 248 6.45 -8.34 16.40
C ILE A 248 7.94 -8.36 16.09
N HIS A 249 8.33 -8.81 14.89
CA HIS A 249 9.72 -8.85 14.47
C HIS A 249 10.35 -7.45 14.43
N VAL A 250 9.68 -6.47 13.83
CA VAL A 250 10.13 -5.08 13.82
C VAL A 250 10.27 -4.52 15.23
N LEU A 251 9.29 -4.77 16.11
CA LEU A 251 9.32 -4.32 17.50
C LEU A 251 10.51 -4.92 18.27
N LYS A 252 10.83 -6.19 18.04
CA LYS A 252 12.01 -6.84 18.67
C LYS A 252 13.32 -6.24 18.19
N LYS A 253 13.43 -5.91 16.92
CA LYS A 253 14.62 -5.24 16.36
C LYS A 253 14.74 -3.78 16.81
N ALA A 254 13.63 -3.12 17.09
CA ALA A 254 13.62 -1.71 17.44
C ALA A 254 14.29 -1.44 18.81
N PRO A 255 14.96 -0.30 18.99
CA PRO A 255 15.44 0.17 20.29
C PRO A 255 14.31 0.21 21.33
N LEU A 256 14.63 -0.12 22.59
CA LEU A 256 13.62 -0.24 23.67
C LEU A 256 12.84 1.05 23.92
N ASP A 257 13.49 2.19 23.79
CA ASP A 257 12.93 3.52 24.04
C ASP A 257 11.85 3.93 23.03
N ILE A 258 11.86 3.38 21.81
CA ILE A 258 10.88 3.72 20.77
C ILE A 258 9.75 2.67 20.64
N ARG A 259 9.90 1.46 21.22
CA ARG A 259 8.93 0.36 21.07
C ARG A 259 7.52 0.75 21.52
N ALA A 260 7.42 1.41 22.68
CA ALA A 260 6.13 1.86 23.20
C ALA A 260 5.46 2.87 22.27
N ALA A 261 6.22 3.83 21.75
CA ALA A 261 5.71 4.82 20.80
C ALA A 261 5.25 4.18 19.47
N MET A 262 5.92 3.12 19.01
CA MET A 262 5.47 2.35 17.84
C MET A 262 4.16 1.61 18.10
N LEU A 263 4.03 0.96 19.25
CA LEU A 263 2.82 0.25 19.65
C LEU A 263 1.61 1.18 19.81
N GLU A 264 1.81 2.35 20.39
CA GLU A 264 0.78 3.37 20.56
C GLU A 264 0.31 3.97 19.22
N ASN A 265 1.07 3.75 18.14
CA ASN A 265 0.83 4.37 16.84
C ASN A 265 0.98 3.36 15.69
N LEU A 266 0.17 2.28 15.70
CA LEU A 266 0.10 1.35 14.57
C LEU A 266 -0.73 1.98 13.45
N LEU A 267 -0.11 2.31 12.33
CA LEU A 267 -0.75 2.92 11.18
C LEU A 267 -0.88 1.91 10.03
N LEU A 268 -1.99 1.19 9.98
CA LEU A 268 -2.30 0.28 8.89
C LEU A 268 -2.84 1.06 7.69
N VAL A 269 -2.22 0.86 6.53
CA VAL A 269 -2.56 1.51 5.26
C VAL A 269 -2.59 0.48 4.12
N GLY A 270 -2.93 0.92 2.91
CA GLY A 270 -2.99 0.05 1.73
C GLY A 270 -4.37 -0.53 1.47
N GLY A 271 -4.51 -1.20 0.31
CA GLY A 271 -5.78 -1.75 -0.14
C GLY A 271 -6.30 -2.88 0.75
N THR A 272 -5.42 -3.77 1.15
CA THR A 272 -5.75 -4.91 2.03
C THR A 272 -6.22 -4.46 3.41
N ALA A 273 -5.72 -3.33 3.93
CA ALA A 273 -6.17 -2.76 5.20
C ALA A 273 -7.63 -2.24 5.18
N MET A 274 -8.27 -2.22 4.00
CA MET A 274 -9.69 -1.89 3.86
C MET A 274 -10.62 -3.07 4.18
N ILE A 275 -10.11 -4.30 4.26
CA ILE A 275 -10.92 -5.48 4.61
C ILE A 275 -11.61 -5.22 5.97
N PRO A 276 -12.94 -5.32 6.04
CA PRO A 276 -13.68 -5.05 7.27
C PRO A 276 -13.17 -5.89 8.45
N GLY A 277 -12.91 -5.23 9.58
CA GLY A 277 -12.44 -5.90 10.80
C GLY A 277 -10.93 -6.21 10.84
N LEU A 278 -10.20 -6.18 9.73
CA LEU A 278 -8.79 -6.58 9.68
C LEU A 278 -7.91 -5.74 10.62
N ALA A 279 -8.03 -4.44 10.57
CA ALA A 279 -7.17 -3.56 11.38
C ALA A 279 -7.36 -3.80 12.90
N GLN A 280 -8.61 -3.97 13.34
CA GLN A 280 -8.93 -4.28 14.73
C GLN A 280 -8.41 -5.67 15.12
N ARG A 281 -8.57 -6.65 14.22
CA ARG A 281 -8.09 -8.01 14.44
C ARG A 281 -6.56 -8.05 14.54
N VAL A 282 -5.82 -7.33 13.69
CA VAL A 282 -4.36 -7.23 13.77
C VAL A 282 -3.92 -6.71 15.13
N VAL A 283 -4.54 -5.65 15.65
CA VAL A 283 -4.19 -5.13 16.99
C VAL A 283 -4.49 -6.14 18.08
N ALA A 284 -5.61 -6.86 17.99
CA ALA A 284 -5.96 -7.90 18.97
C ALA A 284 -4.94 -9.03 18.98
N GLU A 285 -4.50 -9.48 17.78
CA GLU A 285 -3.47 -10.52 17.63
C GLU A 285 -2.09 -10.05 18.11
N VAL A 286 -1.70 -8.79 17.80
CA VAL A 286 -0.45 -8.20 18.31
C VAL A 286 -0.46 -8.19 19.84
N ARG A 287 -1.55 -7.75 20.46
CA ARG A 287 -1.68 -7.76 21.92
C ARG A 287 -1.55 -9.16 22.50
N GLU A 288 -2.13 -10.16 21.86
CA GLU A 288 -2.05 -11.55 22.29
C GLU A 288 -0.64 -12.10 22.14
N ALA A 289 0.00 -11.89 20.98
CA ALA A 289 1.37 -12.30 20.75
C ALA A 289 2.35 -11.70 21.76
N LEU A 290 2.20 -10.40 22.08
CA LEU A 290 3.03 -9.73 23.08
C LEU A 290 2.84 -10.26 24.50
N ARG A 291 1.64 -10.75 24.88
CA ARG A 291 1.40 -11.38 26.20
C ARG A 291 2.15 -12.67 26.37
N HIS A 292 2.31 -13.43 25.31
CA HIS A 292 2.98 -14.72 25.31
C HIS A 292 4.48 -14.64 25.00
N ASP A 293 4.98 -13.46 24.61
CA ASP A 293 6.38 -13.25 24.28
C ASP A 293 7.21 -12.92 25.54
N ASN A 294 8.26 -13.71 25.79
CA ASN A 294 9.10 -13.57 26.98
C ASN A 294 9.80 -12.20 27.10
N GLU A 295 10.12 -11.57 25.96
CA GLU A 295 10.80 -10.27 25.95
C GLU A 295 9.86 -9.12 26.36
N PHE A 296 8.57 -9.24 26.02
CA PHE A 296 7.54 -8.26 26.36
C PHE A 296 6.73 -8.61 27.61
N ALA A 297 6.81 -9.83 28.12
CA ALA A 297 6.03 -10.31 29.28
C ALA A 297 6.29 -9.51 30.55
N SER A 298 7.50 -8.96 30.72
CA SER A 298 7.85 -8.09 31.86
C SER A 298 7.31 -6.65 31.71
N ALA A 299 6.87 -6.27 30.51
CA ALA A 299 6.34 -4.95 30.17
C ALA A 299 4.81 -5.00 29.97
N SER A 300 4.06 -5.49 30.97
CA SER A 300 2.60 -5.65 30.89
C SER A 300 1.86 -4.38 30.44
N ASP A 301 2.41 -3.20 30.74
CA ASP A 301 1.88 -1.92 30.29
C ASP A 301 2.03 -1.73 28.76
N ALA A 302 3.06 -2.29 28.14
CA ALA A 302 3.29 -2.15 26.70
C ALA A 302 2.23 -2.88 25.87
N VAL A 303 1.77 -4.04 26.34
CA VAL A 303 0.73 -4.84 25.66
C VAL A 303 -0.59 -4.08 25.57
N GLY A 304 -0.98 -3.38 26.64
CA GLY A 304 -2.18 -2.55 26.68
C GLY A 304 -2.11 -1.32 25.76
N ARG A 305 -0.91 -0.90 25.38
CA ARG A 305 -0.68 0.32 24.57
C ARG A 305 -0.88 0.12 23.06
N ALA A 306 -0.84 -1.11 22.55
CA ALA A 306 -1.02 -1.34 21.12
C ALA A 306 -2.39 -0.80 20.64
N GLN A 307 -2.35 0.20 19.78
CA GLN A 307 -3.55 0.87 19.26
C GLN A 307 -3.36 1.39 17.84
N LEU A 308 -4.48 1.53 17.13
CA LEU A 308 -4.49 2.06 15.77
C LEU A 308 -4.46 3.59 15.78
N VAL A 309 -3.67 4.14 14.87
CA VAL A 309 -3.80 5.55 14.50
C VAL A 309 -5.17 5.78 13.86
N GLN A 310 -5.90 6.76 14.35
CA GLN A 310 -7.16 7.19 13.74
C GLN A 310 -6.87 7.92 12.42
N THR A 311 -7.58 7.54 11.37
CA THR A 311 -7.44 8.12 10.04
C THR A 311 -8.74 8.79 9.61
N TYR A 312 -8.66 10.00 9.07
CA TYR A 312 -9.82 10.73 8.54
C TYR A 312 -10.16 10.32 7.11
N PHE A 313 -9.21 9.74 6.40
CA PHE A 313 -9.35 9.30 5.03
C PHE A 313 -9.30 7.77 4.96
N PRO A 314 -9.89 7.15 3.91
CA PRO A 314 -9.77 5.72 3.69
C PRO A 314 -8.31 5.26 3.64
N ARG A 315 -8.01 4.13 4.27
CA ARG A 315 -6.64 3.61 4.42
C ARG A 315 -5.92 3.38 3.10
N ASN A 316 -6.66 3.02 2.05
CA ASN A 316 -6.12 2.81 0.70
C ASN A 316 -5.85 4.11 -0.08
N MET A 317 -6.21 5.27 0.44
CA MET A 317 -6.00 6.58 -0.20
C MET A 317 -4.98 7.44 0.55
N LEU A 318 -4.51 7.02 1.73
CA LEU A 318 -3.67 7.84 2.60
C LEU A 318 -2.36 8.28 1.94
N ALA A 319 -1.73 7.42 1.14
CA ALA A 319 -0.50 7.76 0.42
C ALA A 319 -0.75 8.90 -0.59
N TRP A 320 -1.82 8.78 -1.38
CA TRP A 320 -2.20 9.83 -2.33
C TRP A 320 -2.58 11.14 -1.62
N VAL A 321 -3.40 11.07 -0.58
CA VAL A 321 -3.81 12.26 0.20
C VAL A 321 -2.60 12.92 0.85
N GLY A 322 -1.72 12.13 1.46
CA GLY A 322 -0.49 12.64 2.04
C GLY A 322 0.44 13.28 1.01
N GLY A 323 0.59 12.66 -0.16
CA GLY A 323 1.31 13.24 -1.30
C GLY A 323 0.68 14.54 -1.78
N SER A 324 -0.67 14.63 -1.78
CA SER A 324 -1.42 15.84 -2.12
C SER A 324 -1.16 16.97 -1.10
N ILE A 325 -1.12 16.67 0.19
CA ILE A 325 -0.79 17.62 1.25
C ILE A 325 0.68 18.02 1.15
N TYR A 326 1.59 17.06 0.99
CA TYR A 326 3.03 17.30 0.83
C TYR A 326 3.32 18.24 -0.34
N ALA A 327 2.64 18.07 -1.47
CA ALA A 327 2.78 18.91 -2.65
C ALA A 327 2.59 20.42 -2.40
N ALA A 328 1.86 20.78 -1.33
CA ALA A 328 1.62 22.16 -0.93
C ALA A 328 2.73 22.73 -0.02
N THR A 329 3.62 21.89 0.52
CA THR A 329 4.70 22.29 1.42
C THR A 329 5.89 22.91 0.66
N ASP A 330 6.67 23.72 1.38
CA ASP A 330 7.94 24.24 0.82
C ASP A 330 8.97 23.12 0.68
N SER A 331 8.96 22.11 1.57
CA SER A 331 9.82 20.93 1.47
C SER A 331 9.66 20.20 0.15
N ALA A 332 8.42 20.05 -0.35
CA ALA A 332 8.17 19.42 -1.65
C ALA A 332 8.71 20.23 -2.83
N ARG A 333 8.87 21.55 -2.66
CA ARG A 333 9.46 22.42 -3.70
C ARG A 333 10.98 22.34 -3.66
N VAL A 334 11.56 22.28 -2.47
CA VAL A 334 13.01 22.18 -2.27
C VAL A 334 13.53 20.84 -2.76
N SER A 335 12.80 19.73 -2.50
CA SER A 335 13.15 18.39 -2.94
C SER A 335 12.77 18.08 -4.39
N ALA A 336 12.15 19.03 -5.12
CA ALA A 336 11.73 18.81 -6.49
C ALA A 336 12.93 18.81 -7.45
N ILE A 337 13.03 17.79 -8.26
CA ILE A 337 13.96 17.73 -9.41
C ILE A 337 13.35 18.59 -10.52
N SER A 338 14.00 19.67 -10.91
CA SER A 338 13.55 20.49 -12.04
C SER A 338 13.91 19.84 -13.38
N SER A 339 13.19 20.19 -14.45
CA SER A 339 13.51 19.70 -15.79
C SER A 339 14.92 20.10 -16.24
N GLN A 340 15.45 21.23 -15.76
CA GLN A 340 16.80 21.69 -16.04
C GLN A 340 17.85 20.85 -15.32
N GLU A 341 17.66 20.54 -14.04
CA GLU A 341 18.53 19.66 -13.26
C GLU A 341 18.53 18.23 -13.83
N TYR A 342 17.35 17.69 -14.15
CA TYR A 342 17.23 16.38 -14.80
C TYR A 342 18.03 16.31 -16.11
N SER A 343 17.91 17.34 -16.97
CA SER A 343 18.63 17.39 -18.23
C SER A 343 20.14 17.49 -18.06
N SER A 344 20.62 18.19 -17.03
CA SER A 344 22.06 18.37 -16.77
C SER A 344 22.68 17.15 -16.09
N SER A 345 21.95 16.46 -15.20
CA SER A 345 22.42 15.29 -14.43
C SER A 345 22.29 13.96 -15.18
N LYS A 346 21.64 13.96 -16.35
CA LYS A 346 21.31 12.74 -17.12
C LYS A 346 20.65 11.63 -16.29
N GLY A 347 19.80 12.02 -15.32
CA GLY A 347 19.04 11.09 -14.50
C GLY A 347 19.76 10.59 -13.24
N THR A 348 20.95 11.08 -12.91
CA THR A 348 21.67 10.70 -11.65
C THR A 348 21.08 11.34 -10.40
N SER A 349 20.14 12.27 -10.52
CA SER A 349 19.52 13.00 -9.38
C SER A 349 18.37 12.24 -8.71
N ILE A 350 18.19 10.95 -8.98
CA ILE A 350 17.09 10.17 -8.36
C ILE A 350 17.48 9.87 -6.91
N PRO A 351 16.67 10.28 -5.90
CA PRO A 351 16.95 9.96 -4.51
C PRO A 351 17.06 8.45 -4.31
N ASP A 352 18.11 7.99 -3.68
CA ASP A 352 18.18 6.62 -3.15
C ASP A 352 17.79 6.67 -1.67
N TRP A 353 16.57 6.21 -1.38
CA TRP A 353 16.00 6.30 -0.04
C TRP A 353 16.77 5.48 1.00
N LEU A 354 17.52 4.48 0.57
CA LEU A 354 18.32 3.65 1.48
C LEU A 354 19.66 4.32 1.83
N THR A 355 20.27 5.05 0.89
CA THR A 355 21.53 5.77 1.13
C THR A 355 21.32 7.12 1.81
N VAL A 356 20.24 7.84 1.51
CA VAL A 356 19.91 9.11 2.18
C VAL A 356 19.76 8.93 3.69
N ALA A 357 19.28 7.77 4.12
CA ALA A 357 19.11 7.48 5.54
C ALA A 357 20.42 7.13 6.27
N GLU A 358 21.48 6.73 5.55
CA GLU A 358 22.80 6.47 6.13
C GLU A 358 23.62 7.76 6.31
N GLU A 359 23.33 8.80 5.54
CA GLU A 359 24.02 10.10 5.60
C GLU A 359 23.45 11.06 6.66
N GLU A 360 22.23 10.84 7.16
CA GLU A 360 21.59 11.65 8.21
C GLU A 360 21.76 11.10 9.64
N PHE A 361 22.46 10.00 9.83
CA PHE A 361 22.84 9.40 11.11
C PHE A 361 24.37 9.31 11.24
#